data_a964beebe70d64fd3da5bce0b2539c78
#
_entry.id   a964beebe70d64fd3da5bce0b2539c78
#
_cell.length_a   1.000
_cell.length_b   1.000
_cell.length_c   1.000
_cell.angle_alpha   90.00
_cell.angle_beta   90.00
_cell.angle_gamma   90.00
#
_symmetry.space_group_name_H-M   'P 1'
#
loop_
_entity.id
_entity.type
_entity.pdbx_description
1 polymer ?
#
loop_
_entity_poly.entity_id
_entity_poly.type
_entity_poly.pdbx_seq_one_letter_code
_entity_poly.pdbx_strand_id
1 'polypeptide(L)'
;LTTLLTSASAARDINAGNHNAFAINGETVTIKSGATVQVGSPVIGTYKGSNSSIAVGQTNNNNITIEQGGKLNGRIYTRAAKIKDIIINGSIGAGPSNASIINFRSTTIEKIEVGTTGVLEGGIINSWFKNGGTASGNSTIDNIDIKGEVKGGIKNQSGTMQTISITGSVSGGIQNDDTMGTLKIKSGGSVSGDIINNKTMQNISVSGSTVNNNIQNSGTITNGVTITNSQIGGNIVNSGQ
;
A
#
# COMPACT_ATOMS: atom_id res chain seq x y z
N LEU A 1 -18.28 24.34 29.01
CA LEU A 1 -18.04 24.24 27.54
C LEU A 1 -16.57 23.92 27.33
N THR A 2 -16.25 22.63 27.16
CA THR A 2 -14.88 22.20 26.91
C THR A 2 -14.66 22.28 25.39
N THR A 3 -13.97 23.30 24.96
CA THR A 3 -13.51 23.42 23.56
C THR A 3 -12.45 22.33 23.33
N LEU A 4 -12.79 21.29 22.57
CA LEU A 4 -11.78 20.40 22.02
C LEU A 4 -10.93 21.22 21.03
N LEU A 5 -9.76 21.64 21.44
CA LEU A 5 -8.74 22.07 20.51
C LEU A 5 -8.25 20.83 19.78
N THR A 6 -8.75 20.59 18.58
CA THR A 6 -8.08 19.71 17.62
C THR A 6 -6.81 20.43 17.21
N SER A 7 -5.67 20.03 17.75
CA SER A 7 -4.39 20.51 17.27
C SER A 7 -4.28 20.16 15.78
N ALA A 8 -4.20 21.17 14.92
CA ALA A 8 -3.89 20.96 13.52
C ALA A 8 -2.56 20.20 13.43
N SER A 9 -2.51 19.13 12.63
CA SER A 9 -1.26 18.42 12.36
C SER A 9 -0.26 19.41 11.76
N ALA A 10 0.98 19.42 12.27
CA ALA A 10 2.04 20.23 11.69
C ALA A 10 2.21 19.87 10.20
N ALA A 11 2.40 20.86 9.35
CA ALA A 11 2.63 20.67 7.93
C ALA A 11 4.10 20.93 7.60
N ARG A 12 4.70 20.05 6.77
CA ARG A 12 6.09 20.17 6.31
C ARG A 12 6.18 19.92 4.82
N ASP A 13 6.65 20.94 4.10
CA ASP A 13 6.95 20.82 2.68
C ASP A 13 8.43 20.49 2.47
N ILE A 14 8.70 19.47 1.68
CA ILE A 14 10.04 19.11 1.20
C ILE A 14 10.16 19.65 -0.21
N ASN A 15 10.84 20.79 -0.33
CA ASN A 15 10.96 21.53 -1.58
C ASN A 15 11.99 20.88 -2.53
N ALA A 16 12.09 21.39 -3.78
CA ALA A 16 13.02 20.87 -4.78
C ALA A 16 14.45 20.75 -4.26
N GLY A 17 15.14 19.66 -4.66
CA GLY A 17 16.50 19.33 -4.25
C GLY A 17 16.61 17.94 -3.61
N ASN A 18 17.82 17.62 -3.15
CA ASN A 18 18.11 16.35 -2.48
C ASN A 18 17.99 16.49 -0.97
N HIS A 19 17.27 15.56 -0.37
CA HIS A 19 16.99 15.51 1.07
C HIS A 19 17.38 14.16 1.65
N ASN A 20 17.86 14.15 2.89
CA ASN A 20 18.09 12.91 3.61
C ASN A 20 16.77 12.23 3.97
N ALA A 21 16.83 10.92 4.19
CA ALA A 21 15.72 10.16 4.75
C ALA A 21 15.33 10.68 6.14
N PHE A 22 14.03 10.68 6.45
CA PHE A 22 13.53 11.23 7.72
C PHE A 22 12.36 10.42 8.28
N ALA A 23 12.10 10.62 9.57
CA ALA A 23 10.91 10.10 10.24
C ALA A 23 9.81 11.17 10.30
N ILE A 24 8.56 10.74 10.28
CA ILE A 24 7.38 11.59 10.52
C ILE A 24 6.61 11.10 11.75
N ASN A 25 6.00 12.02 12.46
CA ASN A 25 5.41 11.77 13.76
C ASN A 25 4.26 12.75 14.04
N GLY A 26 3.05 12.44 13.59
CA GLY A 26 1.88 13.29 13.79
C GLY A 26 1.84 14.53 12.88
N GLU A 27 2.39 14.45 11.69
CA GLU A 27 2.48 15.58 10.77
C GLU A 27 1.96 15.24 9.35
N THR A 28 1.66 16.27 8.58
CA THR A 28 1.40 16.19 7.16
C THR A 28 2.67 16.56 6.40
N VAL A 29 3.16 15.66 5.54
CA VAL A 29 4.37 15.88 4.75
C VAL A 29 4.02 15.89 3.26
N THR A 30 4.49 16.92 2.56
CA THR A 30 4.36 17.02 1.10
C THR A 30 5.74 17.02 0.45
N ILE A 31 6.01 16.03 -0.39
CA ILE A 31 7.20 15.97 -1.24
C ILE A 31 6.87 16.71 -2.53
N LYS A 32 7.41 17.90 -2.67
CA LYS A 32 7.12 18.80 -3.79
C LYS A 32 7.78 18.32 -5.09
N SER A 33 7.29 18.83 -6.20
CA SER A 33 7.92 18.65 -7.52
C SER A 33 9.42 19.00 -7.49
N GLY A 34 10.27 18.17 -8.07
CA GLY A 34 11.72 18.32 -8.05
C GLY A 34 12.43 17.95 -6.75
N ALA A 35 11.70 17.59 -5.70
CA ALA A 35 12.30 17.08 -4.46
C ALA A 35 12.64 15.59 -4.60
N THR A 36 13.80 15.19 -4.09
CA THR A 36 14.23 13.80 -4.01
C THR A 36 14.66 13.47 -2.58
N VAL A 37 13.98 12.52 -1.95
CA VAL A 37 14.35 12.01 -0.63
C VAL A 37 15.16 10.73 -0.78
N GLN A 38 16.37 10.74 -0.26
CA GLN A 38 17.32 9.65 -0.40
C GLN A 38 16.95 8.45 0.49
N VAL A 39 17.55 7.30 0.17
CA VAL A 39 17.47 6.10 1.03
C VAL A 39 18.30 6.34 2.28
N GLY A 40 17.78 5.90 3.43
CA GLY A 40 18.47 5.98 4.70
C GLY A 40 17.91 4.99 5.72
N SER A 41 18.16 5.27 6.98
CA SER A 41 17.63 4.50 8.10
C SER A 41 17.03 5.47 9.14
N PRO A 42 15.93 6.16 8.79
CA PRO A 42 15.30 7.09 9.72
C PRO A 42 14.82 6.35 10.97
N VAL A 43 14.95 7.03 12.12
CA VAL A 43 14.72 6.43 13.45
C VAL A 43 13.35 6.83 13.96
N ILE A 44 12.56 5.85 14.40
CA ILE A 44 11.28 6.02 15.09
C ILE A 44 11.41 5.43 16.49
N GLY A 45 11.52 6.28 17.50
CA GLY A 45 11.84 5.82 18.87
C GLY A 45 13.14 5.02 18.88
N THR A 46 13.10 3.75 19.29
CA THR A 46 14.26 2.84 19.29
C THR A 46 14.42 2.04 17.99
N TYR A 47 13.53 2.25 16.99
CA TYR A 47 13.50 1.47 15.77
C TYR A 47 14.11 2.23 14.59
N LYS A 48 14.91 1.53 13.77
CA LYS A 48 15.47 2.07 12.52
C LYS A 48 14.69 1.54 11.33
N GLY A 49 14.11 2.42 10.54
CA GLY A 49 13.45 2.11 9.26
C GLY A 49 14.49 1.87 8.16
N SER A 50 15.22 0.77 8.19
CA SER A 50 16.30 0.47 7.23
C SER A 50 15.84 0.52 5.77
N ASN A 51 16.66 1.10 4.90
CA ASN A 51 16.37 1.26 3.47
C ASN A 51 15.05 1.98 3.17
N SER A 52 14.69 2.98 3.98
CA SER A 52 13.48 3.77 3.80
C SER A 52 13.84 5.22 3.52
N SER A 53 13.05 5.90 2.71
CA SER A 53 13.11 7.36 2.59
C SER A 53 12.28 8.03 3.69
N ILE A 54 11.13 7.44 3.99
CA ILE A 54 10.26 7.92 5.07
C ILE A 54 9.94 6.76 6.01
N ALA A 55 10.07 6.99 7.31
CA ALA A 55 9.57 6.12 8.34
C ALA A 55 8.48 6.82 9.15
N VAL A 56 7.36 6.14 9.38
CA VAL A 56 6.21 6.69 10.12
C VAL A 56 6.09 5.99 11.46
N GLY A 57 6.10 6.75 12.52
CA GLY A 57 6.11 6.25 13.90
C GLY A 57 4.82 6.49 14.68
N GLN A 58 4.83 6.00 15.86
CA GLN A 58 3.86 5.80 16.94
C GLN A 58 2.85 6.94 17.24
N THR A 59 2.35 7.65 16.24
CA THR A 59 1.37 8.74 16.38
C THR A 59 0.23 8.65 15.41
N ASN A 60 -0.84 9.38 15.73
CA ASN A 60 -2.02 9.52 14.89
C ASN A 60 -1.88 10.74 13.96
N ASN A 61 -2.73 10.82 12.93
CA ASN A 61 -2.85 11.95 12.00
C ASN A 61 -1.61 12.23 11.13
N ASN A 62 -0.96 11.18 10.66
CA ASN A 62 0.08 11.31 9.64
C ASN A 62 -0.55 11.34 8.24
N ASN A 63 -0.06 12.23 7.40
CA ASN A 63 -0.41 12.28 5.97
C ASN A 63 0.86 12.43 5.15
N ILE A 64 0.91 11.76 4.00
CA ILE A 64 2.03 11.84 3.07
C ILE A 64 1.47 12.13 1.69
N THR A 65 1.93 13.18 1.06
CA THR A 65 1.65 13.49 -0.34
C THR A 65 2.95 13.58 -1.11
N ILE A 66 3.04 12.89 -2.25
CA ILE A 66 4.14 12.99 -3.18
C ILE A 66 3.58 13.60 -4.45
N GLU A 67 3.91 14.85 -4.72
CA GLU A 67 3.46 15.57 -5.92
C GLU A 67 4.10 14.99 -7.18
N GLN A 68 3.52 15.27 -8.33
CA GLN A 68 4.12 14.94 -9.62
C GLN A 68 5.52 15.53 -9.72
N GLY A 69 6.51 14.70 -10.06
CA GLY A 69 7.92 15.08 -10.07
C GLY A 69 8.63 15.03 -8.72
N GLY A 70 7.91 14.79 -7.61
CA GLY A 70 8.48 14.44 -6.32
C GLY A 70 8.93 12.99 -6.28
N LYS A 71 10.01 12.68 -5.56
CA LYS A 71 10.61 11.35 -5.57
C LYS A 71 11.09 10.89 -4.21
N LEU A 72 10.76 9.66 -3.87
CA LEU A 72 11.41 8.91 -2.80
C LEU A 72 12.29 7.82 -3.44
N ASN A 73 13.59 7.81 -3.17
CA ASN A 73 14.51 6.77 -3.68
C ASN A 73 14.37 5.45 -2.93
N GLY A 74 13.87 5.47 -1.69
CA GLY A 74 13.54 4.31 -0.90
C GLY A 74 12.04 4.19 -0.64
N ARG A 75 11.68 3.29 0.24
CA ARG A 75 10.29 2.97 0.60
C ARG A 75 9.72 3.87 1.70
N ILE A 76 8.40 3.85 1.84
CA ILE A 76 7.70 4.27 3.05
C ILE A 76 7.56 3.04 3.96
N TYR A 77 8.00 3.18 5.20
CA TYR A 77 7.91 2.15 6.22
C TYR A 77 7.12 2.66 7.42
N THR A 78 6.10 1.92 7.83
CA THR A 78 5.24 2.34 8.94
C THR A 78 5.34 1.37 10.12
N ARG A 79 5.13 1.87 11.34
CA ARG A 79 5.14 1.05 12.55
C ARG A 79 4.29 1.65 13.66
N ALA A 80 3.28 0.91 14.11
CA ALA A 80 2.40 1.29 15.22
C ALA A 80 1.85 2.72 15.09
N ALA A 81 1.42 3.09 13.87
CA ALA A 81 0.97 4.42 13.52
C ALA A 81 -0.46 4.42 13.01
N LYS A 82 -1.10 5.58 13.01
CA LYS A 82 -2.31 5.81 12.23
C LYS A 82 -1.99 6.83 11.13
N ILE A 83 -2.22 6.42 9.90
CA ILE A 83 -2.00 7.24 8.72
C ILE A 83 -3.36 7.41 8.04
N LYS A 84 -3.73 8.65 7.79
CA LYS A 84 -4.98 8.93 7.10
C LYS A 84 -4.81 8.71 5.61
N ASP A 85 -3.88 9.44 4.98
CA ASP A 85 -3.69 9.38 3.55
C ASP A 85 -2.21 9.23 3.18
N ILE A 86 -1.94 8.36 2.18
CA ILE A 86 -0.71 8.32 1.40
C ILE A 86 -1.11 8.55 -0.05
N ILE A 87 -0.83 9.73 -0.59
CA ILE A 87 -1.21 10.13 -1.96
C ILE A 87 0.05 10.23 -2.79
N ILE A 88 0.12 9.48 -3.88
CA ILE A 88 1.31 9.37 -4.73
C ILE A 88 0.96 9.81 -6.16
N ASN A 89 1.41 11.02 -6.54
CA ASN A 89 1.41 11.50 -7.93
C ASN A 89 2.83 11.58 -8.51
N GLY A 90 3.85 11.38 -7.67
CA GLY A 90 5.25 11.24 -8.01
C GLY A 90 5.69 9.78 -8.01
N SER A 91 6.92 9.51 -7.55
CA SER A 91 7.46 8.14 -7.54
C SER A 91 8.03 7.72 -6.19
N ILE A 92 7.87 6.44 -5.88
CA ILE A 92 8.46 5.78 -4.71
C ILE A 92 9.32 4.61 -5.18
N GLY A 93 10.60 4.62 -4.81
CA GLY A 93 11.52 3.54 -5.06
C GLY A 93 11.15 2.25 -4.35
N ALA A 94 11.80 1.16 -4.74
CA ALA A 94 11.68 -0.12 -4.06
C ALA A 94 12.74 -0.27 -2.96
N GLY A 95 12.34 -0.82 -1.84
CA GLY A 95 13.24 -1.28 -0.79
C GLY A 95 13.43 -2.80 -0.81
N PRO A 96 14.05 -3.38 0.21
CA PRO A 96 14.07 -4.82 0.41
C PRO A 96 12.67 -5.45 0.31
N SER A 97 12.59 -6.68 -0.16
CA SER A 97 11.34 -7.39 -0.48
C SER A 97 10.58 -6.80 -1.67
N ASN A 98 11.22 -5.97 -2.49
CA ASN A 98 10.60 -5.29 -3.64
C ASN A 98 9.33 -4.52 -3.25
N ALA A 99 9.38 -3.81 -2.12
CA ALA A 99 8.26 -3.04 -1.61
C ALA A 99 8.54 -1.54 -1.62
N SER A 100 7.59 -0.75 -2.12
CA SER A 100 7.57 0.71 -2.01
C SER A 100 6.85 1.18 -0.75
N ILE A 101 5.85 0.42 -0.29
CA ILE A 101 5.13 0.72 0.96
C ILE A 101 5.05 -0.56 1.79
N ILE A 102 5.49 -0.46 3.04
CA ILE A 102 5.32 -1.52 4.04
C ILE A 102 4.50 -0.99 5.20
N ASN A 103 3.32 -1.57 5.37
CA ASN A 103 2.47 -1.38 6.54
C ASN A 103 2.80 -2.44 7.59
N PHE A 104 3.33 -2.02 8.75
CA PHE A 104 3.92 -2.94 9.72
C PHE A 104 3.42 -2.69 11.14
N ARG A 105 3.23 -3.76 11.92
CA ARG A 105 2.88 -3.78 13.36
C ARG A 105 1.81 -2.78 13.79
N SER A 106 0.58 -3.24 13.89
CA SER A 106 -0.55 -2.46 14.44
C SER A 106 -0.71 -1.07 13.82
N THR A 107 -0.29 -0.92 12.56
CA THR A 107 -0.49 0.32 11.81
C THR A 107 -1.80 0.25 11.06
N THR A 108 -2.57 1.32 11.12
CA THR A 108 -3.74 1.52 10.26
C THR A 108 -3.41 2.59 9.22
N ILE A 109 -3.59 2.26 7.95
CA ILE A 109 -3.59 3.21 6.84
C ILE A 109 -5.02 3.28 6.31
N GLU A 110 -5.66 4.45 6.40
CA GLU A 110 -7.03 4.61 5.94
C GLU A 110 -7.10 4.63 4.41
N LYS A 111 -6.10 5.26 3.74
CA LYS A 111 -6.05 5.33 2.28
C LYS A 111 -4.64 5.34 1.73
N ILE A 112 -4.42 4.55 0.68
CA ILE A 112 -3.30 4.66 -0.25
C ILE A 112 -3.88 4.97 -1.63
N GLU A 113 -3.48 6.08 -2.24
CA GLU A 113 -3.84 6.43 -3.60
C GLU A 113 -2.60 6.57 -4.46
N VAL A 114 -2.49 5.76 -5.51
CA VAL A 114 -1.53 5.95 -6.59
C VAL A 114 -2.27 6.65 -7.72
N GLY A 115 -2.09 7.96 -7.81
CA GLY A 115 -2.73 8.81 -8.82
C GLY A 115 -2.25 8.46 -10.24
N THR A 116 -2.86 9.04 -11.26
CA THR A 116 -2.61 8.68 -12.67
C THR A 116 -1.16 8.87 -13.12
N THR A 117 -0.41 9.75 -12.48
CA THR A 117 1.04 9.97 -12.73
C THR A 117 1.92 9.27 -11.69
N GLY A 118 1.31 8.64 -10.69
CA GLY A 118 2.01 8.00 -9.58
C GLY A 118 2.63 6.67 -9.99
N VAL A 119 3.86 6.42 -9.51
CA VAL A 119 4.60 5.17 -9.77
C VAL A 119 5.17 4.62 -8.48
N LEU A 120 4.86 3.38 -8.19
CA LEU A 120 5.55 2.57 -7.21
C LEU A 120 6.51 1.62 -7.94
N GLU A 121 7.82 1.77 -7.75
CA GLU A 121 8.83 0.89 -8.34
C GLU A 121 8.81 -0.52 -7.72
N GLY A 122 8.28 -0.66 -6.52
CA GLY A 122 7.99 -1.90 -5.83
C GLY A 122 6.51 -2.10 -5.56
N GLY A 123 6.20 -2.98 -4.63
CA GLY A 123 4.83 -3.34 -4.24
C GLY A 123 4.33 -2.65 -2.97
N ILE A 124 3.12 -3.02 -2.59
CA ILE A 124 2.48 -2.67 -1.31
C ILE A 124 2.38 -3.96 -0.49
N ILE A 125 2.95 -3.94 0.72
CA ILE A 125 2.91 -5.09 1.62
C ILE A 125 2.23 -4.70 2.93
N ASN A 126 1.14 -5.37 3.24
CA ASN A 126 0.56 -5.40 4.58
C ASN A 126 1.15 -6.62 5.29
N SER A 127 2.12 -6.39 6.18
CA SER A 127 2.84 -7.48 6.80
C SER A 127 3.08 -7.27 8.27
N TRP A 128 3.07 -8.38 8.95
CA TRP A 128 3.49 -8.51 10.31
C TRP A 128 4.68 -9.48 10.36
N PHE A 129 5.87 -8.99 10.67
CA PHE A 129 7.04 -9.84 10.82
C PHE A 129 7.05 -10.55 12.17
N LYS A 130 7.01 -11.86 12.11
CA LYS A 130 7.21 -12.73 13.26
C LYS A 130 8.71 -12.90 13.50
N ASN A 131 9.34 -11.95 14.19
CA ASN A 131 10.69 -12.17 14.73
C ASN A 131 10.58 -13.00 16.01
N GLY A 132 10.32 -14.30 15.90
CA GLY A 132 10.39 -15.25 17.03
C GLY A 132 9.51 -14.93 18.25
N GLY A 133 8.64 -13.93 18.19
CA GLY A 133 7.79 -13.47 19.29
C GLY A 133 6.30 -13.65 18.97
N THR A 134 5.48 -13.68 20.01
CA THR A 134 4.01 -13.71 19.89
C THR A 134 3.47 -12.55 19.08
N ALA A 135 2.53 -12.85 18.18
CA ALA A 135 1.80 -11.90 17.37
C ALA A 135 1.17 -10.80 18.23
N SER A 136 1.64 -9.57 18.10
CA SER A 136 0.99 -8.44 18.74
C SER A 136 0.60 -7.39 17.69
N GLY A 137 -0.68 -7.36 17.37
CA GLY A 137 -1.34 -6.34 16.57
C GLY A 137 -1.45 -6.65 15.08
N ASN A 138 -2.65 -6.49 14.56
CA ASN A 138 -2.98 -6.61 13.14
C ASN A 138 -2.75 -5.27 12.45
N SER A 139 -2.05 -5.27 11.33
CA SER A 139 -1.97 -4.11 10.46
C SER A 139 -3.19 -4.04 9.55
N THR A 140 -3.69 -2.84 9.30
CA THR A 140 -4.87 -2.64 8.45
C THR A 140 -4.58 -1.61 7.36
N ILE A 141 -5.04 -1.88 6.15
CA ILE A 141 -5.16 -0.90 5.08
C ILE A 141 -6.62 -0.90 4.64
N ASP A 142 -7.33 0.24 4.84
CA ASP A 142 -8.74 0.27 4.55
C ASP A 142 -9.01 0.42 3.05
N ASN A 143 -8.30 1.31 2.36
CA ASN A 143 -8.50 1.55 0.94
C ASN A 143 -7.18 1.66 0.18
N ILE A 144 -7.08 0.96 -0.94
CA ILE A 144 -6.01 1.08 -1.92
C ILE A 144 -6.66 1.43 -3.27
N ASP A 145 -6.33 2.59 -3.83
CA ASP A 145 -6.83 3.06 -5.13
C ASP A 145 -5.65 3.26 -6.09
N ILE A 146 -5.55 2.38 -7.10
CA ILE A 146 -4.47 2.39 -8.09
C ILE A 146 -5.03 2.92 -9.40
N LYS A 147 -4.68 4.17 -9.73
CA LYS A 147 -4.97 4.82 -11.03
C LYS A 147 -3.71 4.91 -11.91
N GLY A 148 -2.52 4.91 -11.29
CA GLY A 148 -1.21 4.91 -11.91
C GLY A 148 -0.60 3.53 -12.00
N GLU A 149 0.69 3.41 -11.71
CA GLU A 149 1.46 2.18 -11.87
C GLU A 149 2.03 1.65 -10.55
N VAL A 150 1.85 0.36 -10.31
CA VAL A 150 2.54 -0.41 -9.27
C VAL A 150 3.34 -1.52 -9.95
N LYS A 151 4.68 -1.36 -10.04
CA LYS A 151 5.55 -2.34 -10.73
C LYS A 151 5.75 -3.63 -9.93
N GLY A 152 5.64 -3.58 -8.61
CA GLY A 152 5.56 -4.76 -7.76
C GLY A 152 4.16 -5.32 -7.62
N GLY A 153 3.96 -6.22 -6.69
CA GLY A 153 2.65 -6.80 -6.35
C GLY A 153 2.00 -6.13 -5.14
N ILE A 154 0.79 -6.54 -4.84
CA ILE A 154 0.08 -6.18 -3.61
C ILE A 154 -0.06 -7.43 -2.76
N LYS A 155 0.50 -7.41 -1.54
CA LYS A 155 0.50 -8.56 -0.64
C LYS A 155 -0.10 -8.24 0.72
N ASN A 156 -1.14 -8.97 1.07
CA ASN A 156 -1.62 -9.06 2.44
C ASN A 156 -1.02 -10.30 3.10
N GLN A 157 0.15 -10.16 3.70
CA GLN A 157 0.83 -11.29 4.38
C GLN A 157 0.21 -11.60 5.74
N SER A 158 -0.27 -10.57 6.45
CA SER A 158 -1.05 -10.69 7.67
C SER A 158 -1.86 -9.43 7.93
N GLY A 159 -2.94 -9.55 8.71
CA GLY A 159 -3.86 -8.46 9.01
C GLY A 159 -4.89 -8.26 7.91
N THR A 160 -5.38 -7.04 7.76
CA THR A 160 -6.55 -6.78 6.92
C THR A 160 -6.26 -5.77 5.82
N MET A 161 -6.66 -6.07 4.60
CA MET A 161 -6.86 -5.12 3.51
C MET A 161 -8.34 -5.10 3.15
N GLN A 162 -9.04 -3.94 3.31
CA GLN A 162 -10.50 -3.93 3.13
C GLN A 162 -10.90 -3.80 1.66
N THR A 163 -10.41 -2.79 0.97
CA THR A 163 -10.78 -2.55 -0.43
C THR A 163 -9.56 -2.24 -1.27
N ILE A 164 -9.44 -2.91 -2.41
CA ILE A 164 -8.45 -2.62 -3.44
C ILE A 164 -9.21 -2.31 -4.73
N SER A 165 -8.97 -1.15 -5.31
CA SER A 165 -9.55 -0.71 -6.58
C SER A 165 -8.44 -0.39 -7.57
N ILE A 166 -8.48 -0.99 -8.76
CA ILE A 166 -7.46 -0.86 -9.79
C ILE A 166 -8.11 -0.40 -11.09
N THR A 167 -7.75 0.80 -11.54
CA THR A 167 -8.05 1.34 -12.88
C THR A 167 -6.77 1.62 -13.67
N GLY A 168 -5.61 1.58 -13.00
CA GLY A 168 -4.28 1.64 -13.58
C GLY A 168 -3.67 0.26 -13.75
N SER A 169 -2.37 0.11 -13.48
CA SER A 169 -1.66 -1.15 -13.68
C SER A 169 -0.94 -1.65 -12.43
N VAL A 170 -1.00 -2.96 -12.22
CA VAL A 170 -0.20 -3.70 -11.25
C VAL A 170 0.59 -4.77 -12.01
N SER A 171 1.91 -4.57 -12.17
CA SER A 171 2.74 -5.49 -12.94
C SER A 171 3.06 -6.80 -12.20
N GLY A 172 3.04 -6.78 -10.86
CA GLY A 172 3.09 -7.99 -10.05
C GLY A 172 1.73 -8.63 -9.85
N GLY A 173 1.68 -9.63 -8.99
CA GLY A 173 0.43 -10.31 -8.60
C GLY A 173 -0.24 -9.65 -7.39
N ILE A 174 -1.41 -10.18 -7.05
CA ILE A 174 -2.13 -9.83 -5.81
C ILE A 174 -2.25 -11.10 -4.99
N GLN A 175 -1.72 -11.09 -3.78
CA GLN A 175 -1.73 -12.25 -2.89
C GLN A 175 -2.36 -11.90 -1.55
N ASN A 176 -3.33 -12.71 -1.15
CA ASN A 176 -3.95 -12.64 0.17
C ASN A 176 -3.63 -13.90 0.98
N ASP A 177 -2.84 -13.72 2.05
CA ASP A 177 -2.49 -14.78 3.00
C ASP A 177 -3.22 -14.60 4.36
N ASP A 178 -4.12 -13.60 4.47
CA ASP A 178 -4.93 -13.37 5.67
C ASP A 178 -6.33 -12.83 5.30
N THR A 179 -6.76 -11.69 5.75
CA THR A 179 -8.10 -11.16 5.49
C THR A 179 -8.08 -10.06 4.44
N MET A 180 -8.81 -10.25 3.37
CA MET A 180 -9.04 -9.23 2.35
C MET A 180 -10.55 -9.04 2.12
N GLY A 181 -10.99 -7.80 2.04
CA GLY A 181 -12.36 -7.50 1.67
C GLY A 181 -12.56 -7.64 0.16
N THR A 182 -12.73 -6.54 -0.53
CA THR A 182 -13.06 -6.54 -1.95
C THR A 182 -11.88 -6.17 -2.81
N LEU A 183 -11.60 -6.99 -3.84
CA LEU A 183 -10.73 -6.64 -4.96
C LEU A 183 -11.57 -6.26 -6.17
N LYS A 184 -11.39 -5.04 -6.69
CA LYS A 184 -12.05 -4.51 -7.89
C LYS A 184 -11.02 -4.12 -8.94
N ILE A 185 -11.05 -4.75 -10.10
CA ILE A 185 -10.28 -4.35 -11.28
C ILE A 185 -11.28 -3.91 -12.34
N LYS A 186 -11.21 -2.65 -12.76
CA LYS A 186 -12.26 -2.04 -13.59
C LYS A 186 -11.71 -0.96 -14.51
N SER A 187 -12.52 -0.61 -15.50
CA SER A 187 -12.27 0.54 -16.39
C SER A 187 -10.90 0.53 -17.07
N GLY A 188 -10.49 -0.60 -17.64
CA GLY A 188 -9.22 -0.77 -18.33
C GLY A 188 -8.03 -1.06 -17.41
N GLY A 189 -8.27 -1.24 -16.11
CA GLY A 189 -7.23 -1.67 -15.18
C GLY A 189 -6.61 -3.01 -15.53
N SER A 190 -5.36 -3.23 -15.16
CA SER A 190 -4.64 -4.47 -15.48
C SER A 190 -3.84 -5.00 -14.29
N VAL A 191 -3.82 -6.32 -14.19
CA VAL A 191 -2.94 -7.07 -13.27
C VAL A 191 -2.16 -8.09 -14.09
N SER A 192 -0.82 -8.01 -14.09
CA SER A 192 0.00 -8.89 -14.92
C SER A 192 0.34 -10.21 -14.25
N GLY A 193 0.42 -10.25 -12.92
CA GLY A 193 0.68 -11.48 -12.15
C GLY A 193 -0.60 -12.23 -11.75
N ASP A 194 -0.43 -13.30 -11.00
CA ASP A 194 -1.55 -14.07 -10.45
C ASP A 194 -2.33 -13.30 -9.39
N ILE A 195 -3.62 -13.57 -9.29
CA ILE A 195 -4.45 -13.21 -8.14
C ILE A 195 -4.63 -14.48 -7.30
N ILE A 196 -4.09 -14.48 -6.08
CA ILE A 196 -4.04 -15.65 -5.21
C ILE A 196 -4.74 -15.33 -3.88
N ASN A 197 -5.76 -16.11 -3.55
CA ASN A 197 -6.38 -16.09 -2.22
C ASN A 197 -6.08 -17.40 -1.48
N ASN A 198 -5.28 -17.30 -0.41
CA ASN A 198 -4.92 -18.44 0.46
C ASN A 198 -5.72 -18.47 1.77
N LYS A 199 -6.49 -17.43 2.09
CA LYS A 199 -7.27 -17.32 3.32
C LYS A 199 -8.67 -16.79 3.05
N THR A 200 -9.04 -15.67 3.63
CA THR A 200 -10.40 -15.13 3.51
C THR A 200 -10.43 -13.90 2.64
N MET A 201 -11.31 -13.90 1.66
CA MET A 201 -11.61 -12.74 0.82
C MET A 201 -13.14 -12.60 0.69
N GLN A 202 -13.64 -11.36 0.63
CA GLN A 202 -15.07 -11.16 0.43
C GLN A 202 -15.46 -11.42 -1.03
N ASN A 203 -14.85 -10.72 -1.98
CA ASN A 203 -15.13 -10.94 -3.41
C ASN A 203 -14.01 -10.44 -4.31
N ILE A 204 -13.98 -10.97 -5.53
CA ILE A 204 -13.18 -10.49 -6.65
C ILE A 204 -14.13 -10.03 -7.75
N SER A 205 -13.96 -8.80 -8.23
CA SER A 205 -14.72 -8.25 -9.35
C SER A 205 -13.76 -7.75 -10.42
N VAL A 206 -13.88 -8.29 -11.63
CA VAL A 206 -13.08 -7.91 -12.81
C VAL A 206 -14.06 -7.43 -13.89
N SER A 207 -14.04 -6.13 -14.21
CA SER A 207 -15.01 -5.53 -15.12
C SER A 207 -14.35 -4.56 -16.11
N GLY A 208 -14.47 -4.84 -17.42
CA GLY A 208 -13.87 -4.03 -18.49
C GLY A 208 -12.34 -3.93 -18.37
N SER A 209 -11.66 -5.00 -17.96
CA SER A 209 -10.26 -4.99 -17.54
C SER A 209 -9.54 -6.30 -17.87
N THR A 210 -8.26 -6.41 -17.53
CA THR A 210 -7.43 -7.56 -17.87
C THR A 210 -6.69 -8.11 -16.66
N VAL A 211 -6.71 -9.44 -16.50
CA VAL A 211 -5.79 -10.19 -15.64
C VAL A 211 -5.00 -11.11 -16.55
N ASN A 212 -3.69 -10.89 -16.70
CA ASN A 212 -2.88 -11.63 -17.68
C ASN A 212 -2.60 -13.07 -17.28
N ASN A 213 -2.64 -13.38 -15.98
CA ASN A 213 -2.36 -14.71 -15.44
C ASN A 213 -3.58 -15.32 -14.73
N ASN A 214 -3.34 -16.18 -13.76
CA ASN A 214 -4.38 -16.98 -13.10
C ASN A 214 -5.13 -16.22 -12.00
N ILE A 215 -6.37 -16.66 -11.75
CA ILE A 215 -7.10 -16.37 -10.51
C ILE A 215 -7.20 -17.69 -9.74
N GLN A 216 -6.56 -17.75 -8.56
CA GLN A 216 -6.45 -18.97 -7.76
C GLN A 216 -7.05 -18.75 -6.37
N ASN A 217 -7.97 -19.60 -5.98
CA ASN A 217 -8.53 -19.64 -4.64
C ASN A 217 -8.26 -20.98 -3.98
N SER A 218 -7.49 -20.97 -2.90
CA SER A 218 -7.34 -22.11 -2.00
C SER A 218 -7.96 -21.85 -0.61
N GLY A 219 -8.43 -20.63 -0.38
CA GLY A 219 -9.09 -20.21 0.84
C GLY A 219 -10.61 -20.09 0.66
N THR A 220 -11.21 -19.06 1.25
CA THR A 220 -12.65 -18.78 1.14
C THR A 220 -12.87 -17.45 0.42
N ILE A 221 -13.76 -17.43 -0.58
CA ILE A 221 -14.29 -16.20 -1.20
C ILE A 221 -15.80 -16.17 -0.94
N THR A 222 -16.22 -15.35 0.03
CA THR A 222 -17.59 -15.37 0.56
C THR A 222 -18.67 -15.00 -0.46
N ASN A 223 -18.42 -13.98 -1.28
CA ASN A 223 -19.38 -13.46 -2.26
C ASN A 223 -19.00 -13.80 -3.72
N GLY A 224 -17.98 -14.66 -3.88
CA GLY A 224 -17.59 -15.23 -5.17
C GLY A 224 -16.73 -14.29 -6.05
N VAL A 225 -16.56 -14.73 -7.29
CA VAL A 225 -15.80 -14.06 -8.35
C VAL A 225 -16.74 -13.64 -9.46
N THR A 226 -16.75 -12.34 -9.79
CA THR A 226 -17.55 -11.79 -10.90
C THR A 226 -16.61 -11.27 -11.99
N ILE A 227 -16.80 -11.72 -13.22
CA ILE A 227 -16.03 -11.30 -14.38
C ILE A 227 -17.01 -10.84 -15.48
N THR A 228 -16.86 -9.58 -15.90
CA THR A 228 -17.74 -8.97 -16.89
C THR A 228 -16.94 -8.18 -17.92
N ASN A 229 -17.12 -8.46 -19.21
CA ASN A 229 -16.45 -7.75 -20.30
C ASN A 229 -14.92 -7.64 -20.11
N SER A 230 -14.29 -8.72 -19.65
CA SER A 230 -12.89 -8.74 -19.19
C SER A 230 -12.15 -9.92 -19.79
N GLN A 231 -10.81 -9.82 -19.81
CA GLN A 231 -9.93 -10.89 -20.24
C GLN A 231 -9.16 -11.47 -19.06
N ILE A 232 -9.19 -12.82 -18.94
CA ILE A 232 -8.33 -13.57 -18.05
C ILE A 232 -7.41 -14.42 -18.93
N GLY A 233 -6.11 -14.15 -18.88
CA GLY A 233 -5.11 -14.81 -19.71
C GLY A 233 -4.75 -16.22 -19.25
N GLY A 234 -4.91 -16.50 -17.98
CA GLY A 234 -4.66 -17.81 -17.38
C GLY A 234 -5.93 -18.56 -16.99
N ASN A 235 -5.79 -19.42 -16.01
CA ASN A 235 -6.86 -20.27 -15.48
C ASN A 235 -7.56 -19.63 -14.27
N ILE A 236 -8.83 -19.97 -14.10
CA ILE A 236 -9.55 -19.73 -12.84
C ILE A 236 -9.61 -21.05 -12.11
N VAL A 237 -8.90 -21.13 -10.99
CA VAL A 237 -8.78 -22.36 -10.20
C VAL A 237 -9.37 -22.12 -8.82
N ASN A 238 -10.37 -22.93 -8.45
CA ASN A 238 -10.96 -22.91 -7.11
C ASN A 238 -10.80 -24.28 -6.45
N SER A 239 -9.92 -24.38 -5.46
CA SER A 239 -9.75 -25.54 -4.60
C SER A 239 -10.24 -25.28 -3.16
N GLY A 240 -10.73 -24.07 -2.90
CA GLY A 240 -11.30 -23.64 -1.63
C GLY A 240 -12.83 -23.52 -1.67
N GLN A 241 -13.36 -22.63 -0.88
CA GLN A 241 -14.79 -22.33 -0.79
C GLN A 241 -15.12 -20.97 -1.40
#